data_458ac5cb86a1c1f05ef044b49ab091f2
#
_entry.id   458ac5cb86a1c1f05ef044b49ab091f2
#
_cell.length_a   1.000
_cell.length_b   1.000
_cell.length_c   1.000
_cell.angle_alpha   90.00
_cell.angle_beta   90.00
_cell.angle_gamma   90.00
#
_symmetry.space_group_name_H-M   'P 1'
#
loop_
_entity.id
_entity.type
_entity.pdbx_description
1 polymer ?
#
loop_
_entity_poly.entity_id
_entity_poly.type
_entity_poly.pdbx_seq_one_letter_code
_entity_poly.pdbx_strand_id
1 'polypeptide(L)'
;LDAESLQFTADGHFYIGDEYTANVYYFDARGQLQGVIMAPPAIRPQREGKPAFGSLVPPQTGRRNNQGVEGMGLSPDGSRLFVALQSATLQDSAQGNAAGRINTRVLVYDVTTSPTPQQPIGHYVMALPAYAHDGKGKLDRTAAQSELRALDGHRFLLLARDGNGLGKDGDDPIVYKSVLLVDVADATNLAESAYETGTASVLADPTDTALKPEIMPARSDELLNLLDRPQLARAGLDLDTKRGPHAGLLSEKWEAMDVLPALDPRHPNDVLLLIGNDNDFIARHCRMQGQACDSPYDNDNRVLVYRLTLP
;
A
#
# COMPACT_ATOMS: atom_id res chain seq x y z
N LEU A 1 -3.23 -0.59 -17.79
CA LEU A 1 -3.23 -1.29 -16.51
C LEU A 1 -1.86 -1.20 -15.88
N ASP A 2 -1.85 -1.02 -14.58
CA ASP A 2 -0.67 -1.01 -13.73
C ASP A 2 -0.99 -1.89 -12.52
N ALA A 3 -0.58 -3.16 -12.60
CA ALA A 3 -0.94 -4.18 -11.63
C ALA A 3 0.02 -4.11 -10.43
N GLU A 4 -0.46 -3.64 -9.28
CA GLU A 4 0.35 -3.40 -8.08
C GLU A 4 0.01 -4.34 -6.92
N SER A 5 -1.10 -5.07 -7.00
CA SER A 5 -1.44 -6.05 -5.97
C SER A 5 -2.04 -7.33 -6.57
N LEU A 6 -1.75 -8.47 -5.92
CA LEU A 6 -2.21 -9.80 -6.32
C LEU A 6 -2.66 -10.59 -5.09
N GLN A 7 -3.90 -11.09 -5.12
CA GLN A 7 -4.43 -11.92 -4.03
C GLN A 7 -5.07 -13.19 -4.57
N PHE A 8 -4.54 -14.35 -4.20
CA PHE A 8 -5.14 -15.64 -4.54
C PHE A 8 -6.28 -16.02 -3.58
N THR A 9 -7.29 -16.68 -4.13
CA THR A 9 -8.33 -17.39 -3.39
C THR A 9 -7.93 -18.87 -3.18
N ALA A 10 -8.62 -19.57 -2.26
CA ALA A 10 -8.28 -20.94 -1.93
C ALA A 10 -8.45 -21.95 -3.09
N ASP A 11 -9.30 -21.63 -4.07
CA ASP A 11 -9.55 -22.43 -5.27
C ASP A 11 -8.64 -22.07 -6.46
N GLY A 12 -7.66 -21.19 -6.24
CA GLY A 12 -6.66 -20.81 -7.23
C GLY A 12 -7.10 -19.70 -8.19
N HIS A 13 -8.31 -19.14 -8.02
CA HIS A 13 -8.68 -17.88 -8.65
C HIS A 13 -7.88 -16.74 -8.03
N PHE A 14 -7.93 -15.55 -8.61
CA PHE A 14 -7.16 -14.43 -8.05
C PHE A 14 -7.75 -13.06 -8.41
N TYR A 15 -7.42 -12.10 -7.57
CA TYR A 15 -7.69 -10.68 -7.77
C TYR A 15 -6.40 -9.96 -8.15
N ILE A 16 -6.52 -8.97 -9.03
CA ILE A 16 -5.46 -8.00 -9.37
C ILE A 16 -6.00 -6.60 -9.10
N GLY A 17 -5.29 -5.83 -8.26
CA GLY A 17 -5.54 -4.41 -8.06
C GLY A 17 -4.79 -3.59 -9.11
N ASP A 18 -5.45 -2.57 -9.65
CA ASP A 18 -4.90 -1.71 -10.69
C ASP A 18 -4.74 -0.28 -10.19
N GLU A 19 -3.53 0.21 -10.25
CA GLU A 19 -3.19 1.55 -9.78
C GLU A 19 -3.83 2.63 -10.66
N TYR A 20 -3.94 2.40 -11.97
CA TYR A 20 -4.43 3.43 -12.90
C TYR A 20 -5.93 3.61 -12.86
N THR A 21 -6.70 2.53 -12.89
CA THR A 21 -8.17 2.61 -12.85
C THR A 21 -8.72 2.67 -11.43
N ALA A 22 -7.93 2.26 -10.43
CA ALA A 22 -8.31 1.97 -9.06
C ALA A 22 -9.40 0.88 -8.95
N ASN A 23 -9.54 0.02 -9.95
CA ASN A 23 -10.43 -1.13 -9.97
C ASN A 23 -9.70 -2.39 -9.49
N VAL A 24 -10.48 -3.42 -9.16
CA VAL A 24 -9.97 -4.77 -8.90
C VAL A 24 -10.54 -5.73 -9.94
N TYR A 25 -9.67 -6.49 -10.57
CA TYR A 25 -10.01 -7.46 -11.61
C TYR A 25 -9.96 -8.86 -11.02
N TYR A 26 -11.00 -9.67 -11.27
CA TYR A 26 -11.09 -11.06 -10.81
C TYR A 26 -10.89 -12.03 -11.96
N PHE A 27 -9.98 -12.97 -11.76
CA PHE A 27 -9.60 -13.97 -12.77
C PHE A 27 -9.84 -15.40 -12.24
N ASP A 28 -10.13 -16.31 -13.16
CA ASP A 28 -10.12 -17.73 -12.83
C ASP A 28 -8.69 -18.28 -12.74
N ALA A 29 -8.56 -19.54 -12.28
CA ALA A 29 -7.26 -20.22 -12.14
C ALA A 29 -6.49 -20.40 -13.46
N ARG A 30 -7.09 -20.10 -14.60
CA ARG A 30 -6.46 -20.12 -15.93
C ARG A 30 -6.03 -18.75 -16.39
N GLY A 31 -6.27 -17.70 -15.59
CA GLY A 31 -5.98 -16.31 -15.93
C GLY A 31 -6.99 -15.66 -16.87
N GLN A 32 -8.22 -16.20 -16.94
CA GLN A 32 -9.29 -15.59 -17.71
C GLN A 32 -10.09 -14.62 -16.84
N LEU A 33 -10.25 -13.39 -17.30
CA LEU A 33 -11.03 -12.36 -16.60
C LEU A 33 -12.50 -12.81 -16.44
N GLN A 34 -12.97 -12.84 -15.21
CA GLN A 34 -14.34 -13.22 -14.84
C GLN A 34 -15.21 -12.02 -14.46
N GLY A 35 -14.59 -10.93 -13.95
CA GLY A 35 -15.33 -9.75 -13.55
C GLY A 35 -14.44 -8.64 -13.01
N VAL A 36 -15.07 -7.52 -12.68
CA VAL A 36 -14.39 -6.31 -12.18
C VAL A 36 -15.17 -5.72 -11.02
N ILE A 37 -14.50 -5.44 -9.92
CA ILE A 37 -14.99 -4.57 -8.86
C ILE A 37 -14.62 -3.14 -9.24
N MET A 38 -15.62 -2.35 -9.58
CA MET A 38 -15.42 -0.96 -9.99
C MET A 38 -15.16 -0.07 -8.79
N ALA A 39 -14.14 0.80 -8.88
CA ALA A 39 -13.90 1.80 -7.86
C ALA A 39 -15.13 2.71 -7.64
N PRO A 40 -15.52 3.00 -6.39
CA PRO A 40 -16.61 3.94 -6.12
C PRO A 40 -16.27 5.35 -6.62
N PRO A 41 -17.29 6.21 -6.85
CA PRO A 41 -17.10 7.56 -7.41
C PRO A 41 -16.04 8.41 -6.71
N ALA A 42 -15.94 8.32 -5.37
CA ALA A 42 -14.93 9.06 -4.59
C ALA A 42 -13.48 8.70 -4.95
N ILE A 43 -13.24 7.48 -5.41
CA ILE A 43 -11.89 6.95 -5.72
C ILE A 43 -11.60 6.98 -7.20
N ARG A 44 -12.62 6.79 -8.03
CA ARG A 44 -12.51 6.74 -9.49
C ARG A 44 -11.84 8.01 -10.03
N PRO A 45 -10.71 7.88 -10.74
CA PRO A 45 -10.03 9.05 -11.31
C PRO A 45 -10.87 9.66 -12.42
N GLN A 46 -11.11 10.98 -12.33
CA GLN A 46 -11.87 11.73 -13.31
C GLN A 46 -11.15 13.01 -13.74
N ARG A 47 -11.35 13.40 -14.97
CA ARG A 47 -10.95 14.68 -15.53
C ARG A 47 -12.08 15.20 -16.45
N GLU A 48 -12.50 16.45 -16.19
CA GLU A 48 -13.60 17.08 -16.97
C GLU A 48 -14.87 16.23 -16.98
N GLY A 49 -15.17 15.58 -15.84
CA GLY A 49 -16.34 14.71 -15.69
C GLY A 49 -16.26 13.35 -16.41
N LYS A 50 -15.09 12.99 -16.99
CA LYS A 50 -14.85 11.72 -17.67
C LYS A 50 -13.81 10.88 -16.92
N PRO A 51 -13.87 9.54 -17.01
CA PRO A 51 -12.82 8.67 -16.48
C PRO A 51 -11.44 9.02 -17.04
N ALA A 52 -10.42 9.06 -16.17
CA ALA A 52 -9.03 9.42 -16.50
C ALA A 52 -8.07 8.32 -16.01
N PHE A 53 -8.07 7.18 -16.69
CA PHE A 53 -7.39 5.96 -16.28
C PHE A 53 -5.90 5.87 -16.69
N GLY A 54 -5.34 6.93 -17.25
CA GLY A 54 -3.92 6.94 -17.59
C GLY A 54 -3.05 7.56 -16.50
N SER A 55 -1.73 7.46 -16.65
CA SER A 55 -0.72 8.11 -15.80
C SER A 55 -0.09 9.35 -16.46
N LEU A 56 -0.20 9.49 -17.78
CA LEU A 56 0.41 10.61 -18.52
C LEU A 56 -0.27 11.96 -18.26
N VAL A 57 -1.57 11.94 -18.00
CA VAL A 57 -2.36 13.14 -17.71
C VAL A 57 -3.03 12.97 -16.35
N PRO A 58 -2.67 13.78 -15.34
CA PRO A 58 -3.22 13.64 -14.00
C PRO A 58 -4.75 13.80 -13.96
N PRO A 59 -5.47 13.03 -13.16
CA PRO A 59 -6.89 13.27 -12.87
C PRO A 59 -7.08 14.58 -12.08
N GLN A 60 -8.33 15.04 -11.99
CA GLN A 60 -8.73 16.21 -11.20
C GLN A 60 -9.42 15.81 -9.89
N THR A 61 -10.03 14.61 -9.85
CA THR A 61 -10.67 14.03 -8.65
C THR A 61 -10.40 12.53 -8.60
N GLY A 62 -10.66 11.94 -7.43
CA GLY A 62 -10.43 10.52 -7.19
C GLY A 62 -8.98 10.23 -6.82
N ARG A 63 -8.47 9.05 -7.18
CA ARG A 63 -7.09 8.66 -6.90
C ARG A 63 -6.09 9.67 -7.46
N ARG A 64 -5.00 9.89 -6.77
CA ARG A 64 -3.89 10.70 -7.30
C ARG A 64 -3.22 9.97 -8.47
N ASN A 65 -2.57 10.75 -9.35
CA ASN A 65 -1.85 10.18 -10.49
C ASN A 65 -0.81 9.16 -10.02
N ASN A 66 -0.86 7.93 -10.57
CA ASN A 66 0.02 6.82 -10.18
C ASN A 66 0.03 6.56 -8.67
N GLN A 67 -1.16 6.56 -8.01
CA GLN A 67 -1.34 6.29 -6.58
C GLN A 67 -2.76 5.73 -6.34
N GLY A 68 -3.12 4.68 -7.07
CA GLY A 68 -4.41 4.00 -6.96
C GLY A 68 -4.39 2.83 -6.00
N VAL A 69 -4.91 1.68 -6.43
CA VAL A 69 -4.87 0.44 -5.62
C VAL A 69 -3.45 -0.10 -5.60
N GLU A 70 -2.88 -0.18 -4.40
CA GLU A 70 -1.51 -0.63 -4.18
C GLU A 70 -1.47 -1.87 -3.28
N GLY A 71 -2.23 -1.86 -2.19
CA GLY A 71 -2.33 -2.99 -1.26
C GLY A 71 -3.70 -3.64 -1.28
N MET A 72 -3.73 -4.97 -1.27
CA MET A 72 -4.95 -5.74 -1.25
C MET A 72 -4.77 -7.05 -0.48
N GLY A 73 -5.76 -7.42 0.35
CA GLY A 73 -5.70 -8.65 1.14
C GLY A 73 -7.04 -9.29 1.35
N LEU A 74 -7.09 -10.60 1.19
CA LEU A 74 -8.26 -11.42 1.53
C LEU A 74 -8.15 -11.87 2.98
N SER A 75 -9.25 -11.77 3.75
CA SER A 75 -9.31 -12.32 5.10
C SER A 75 -9.03 -13.84 5.08
N PRO A 76 -8.46 -14.41 6.15
CA PRO A 76 -8.11 -15.84 6.20
C PRO A 76 -9.29 -16.78 5.95
N ASP A 77 -10.51 -16.36 6.27
CA ASP A 77 -11.75 -17.11 6.01
C ASP A 77 -12.29 -16.93 4.58
N GLY A 78 -11.63 -16.08 3.76
CA GLY A 78 -12.02 -15.80 2.39
C GLY A 78 -13.26 -14.93 2.24
N SER A 79 -13.78 -14.34 3.32
CA SER A 79 -15.06 -13.63 3.30
C SER A 79 -14.95 -12.13 2.96
N ARG A 80 -13.80 -11.51 3.27
CA ARG A 80 -13.59 -10.06 3.14
C ARG A 80 -12.36 -9.75 2.29
N LEU A 81 -12.54 -8.91 1.29
CA LEU A 81 -11.46 -8.36 0.47
C LEU A 81 -11.23 -6.91 0.87
N PHE A 82 -10.04 -6.63 1.40
CA PHE A 82 -9.56 -5.29 1.71
C PHE A 82 -8.80 -4.72 0.51
N VAL A 83 -9.07 -3.46 0.18
CA VAL A 83 -8.44 -2.75 -0.95
C VAL A 83 -8.03 -1.36 -0.48
N ALA A 84 -6.75 -1.04 -0.52
CA ALA A 84 -6.20 0.22 -0.05
C ALA A 84 -5.56 1.04 -1.17
N LEU A 85 -5.76 2.36 -1.15
CA LEU A 85 -5.06 3.26 -2.05
C LEU A 85 -3.67 3.57 -1.50
N GLN A 86 -2.70 3.79 -2.38
CA GLN A 86 -1.32 4.14 -2.04
C GLN A 86 -1.22 5.40 -1.17
N SER A 87 -2.06 6.40 -1.43
CA SER A 87 -2.15 7.63 -0.63
C SER A 87 -3.55 8.27 -0.72
N ALA A 88 -3.74 9.40 -0.05
CA ALA A 88 -5.01 10.15 -0.10
C ALA A 88 -5.47 10.46 -1.52
N THR A 89 -6.78 10.49 -1.74
CA THR A 89 -7.37 11.00 -2.98
C THR A 89 -7.05 12.49 -3.18
N LEU A 90 -7.29 13.01 -4.37
CA LEU A 90 -7.03 14.43 -4.67
C LEU A 90 -7.85 15.36 -3.78
N GLN A 91 -9.13 15.05 -3.58
CA GLN A 91 -10.02 15.84 -2.71
C GLN A 91 -9.70 15.72 -1.21
N ASP A 92 -9.00 14.66 -0.80
CA ASP A 92 -8.59 14.42 0.59
C ASP A 92 -7.14 14.83 0.87
N SER A 93 -6.50 15.48 -0.10
CA SER A 93 -5.13 15.98 0.03
C SER A 93 -5.12 17.43 0.45
N ALA A 94 -4.46 17.75 1.59
CA ALA A 94 -4.33 19.11 2.07
C ALA A 94 -3.47 19.96 1.11
N GLN A 95 -4.05 21.05 0.59
CA GLN A 95 -3.40 21.92 -0.39
C GLN A 95 -2.23 22.69 0.24
N GLY A 96 -1.12 22.75 -0.49
CA GLY A 96 0.08 23.45 -0.02
C GLY A 96 0.83 22.78 1.15
N ASN A 97 0.35 21.61 1.62
CA ASN A 97 1.01 20.83 2.66
C ASN A 97 1.75 19.65 2.04
N ALA A 98 3.07 19.60 2.17
CA ALA A 98 3.89 18.52 1.61
C ALA A 98 3.59 17.15 2.24
N ALA A 99 3.20 17.09 3.53
CA ALA A 99 2.69 15.90 4.21
C ALA A 99 1.16 15.75 4.10
N GLY A 100 0.52 16.46 3.18
CA GLY A 100 -0.95 16.57 3.10
C GLY A 100 -1.68 15.33 2.58
N ARG A 101 -1.00 14.21 2.30
CA ARG A 101 -1.58 13.00 1.70
C ARG A 101 -1.82 11.87 2.68
N ILE A 102 -1.87 12.16 3.98
CA ILE A 102 -1.93 11.14 5.03
C ILE A 102 -3.27 10.40 5.09
N ASN A 103 -4.39 11.03 4.75
CA ASN A 103 -5.73 10.44 4.92
C ASN A 103 -6.11 9.58 3.71
N THR A 104 -5.56 8.37 3.63
CA THR A 104 -5.88 7.45 2.55
C THR A 104 -7.17 6.68 2.80
N ARG A 105 -7.65 5.95 1.80
CA ARG A 105 -8.89 5.20 1.83
C ARG A 105 -8.63 3.71 1.79
N VAL A 106 -9.40 2.95 2.59
CA VAL A 106 -9.49 1.50 2.51
C VAL A 106 -10.94 1.10 2.31
N LEU A 107 -11.17 0.20 1.36
CA LEU A 107 -12.47 -0.40 1.05
C LEU A 107 -12.49 -1.83 1.55
N VAL A 108 -13.65 -2.30 2.01
CA VAL A 108 -13.88 -3.69 2.41
C VAL A 108 -15.08 -4.22 1.64
N TYR A 109 -14.88 -5.30 0.93
CA TYR A 109 -15.92 -5.97 0.14
C TYR A 109 -16.29 -7.32 0.75
N ASP A 110 -17.59 -7.66 0.76
CA ASP A 110 -18.06 -9.00 1.05
C ASP A 110 -18.03 -9.83 -0.24
N VAL A 111 -17.13 -10.79 -0.31
CA VAL A 111 -16.94 -11.64 -1.49
C VAL A 111 -17.55 -13.05 -1.34
N THR A 112 -18.38 -13.26 -0.32
CA THR A 112 -18.99 -14.58 -0.04
C THR A 112 -20.05 -14.98 -1.05
N THR A 113 -20.85 -14.02 -1.53
CA THR A 113 -21.99 -14.30 -2.44
C THR A 113 -21.64 -13.99 -3.90
N SER A 114 -20.69 -13.12 -4.13
CA SER A 114 -20.18 -12.76 -5.45
C SER A 114 -18.71 -12.40 -5.33
N PRO A 115 -17.85 -12.92 -6.20
CA PRO A 115 -16.43 -12.53 -6.20
C PRO A 115 -16.22 -11.09 -6.68
N THR A 116 -17.22 -10.47 -7.30
CA THR A 116 -17.13 -9.09 -7.83
C THR A 116 -18.32 -8.23 -7.37
N PRO A 117 -18.46 -8.01 -6.05
CA PRO A 117 -19.50 -7.14 -5.52
C PRO A 117 -19.29 -5.71 -6.03
N GLN A 118 -20.41 -5.02 -6.33
CA GLN A 118 -20.35 -3.67 -6.90
C GLN A 118 -20.30 -2.56 -5.82
N GLN A 119 -20.53 -2.91 -4.56
CA GLN A 119 -20.57 -1.97 -3.46
C GLN A 119 -19.70 -2.50 -2.33
N PRO A 120 -18.85 -1.67 -1.71
CA PRO A 120 -18.14 -2.05 -0.48
C PRO A 120 -19.13 -2.10 0.68
N ILE A 121 -18.91 -3.02 1.61
CA ILE A 121 -19.62 -3.05 2.91
C ILE A 121 -18.97 -2.14 3.93
N GLY A 122 -17.74 -1.72 3.68
CA GLY A 122 -16.96 -0.80 4.48
C GLY A 122 -16.11 0.12 3.62
N HIS A 123 -16.07 1.39 3.99
CA HIS A 123 -15.23 2.40 3.38
C HIS A 123 -14.71 3.30 4.50
N TYR A 124 -13.41 3.26 4.74
CA TYR A 124 -12.79 3.88 5.89
C TYR A 124 -11.67 4.82 5.51
N VAL A 125 -11.38 5.80 6.39
CA VAL A 125 -10.17 6.59 6.33
C VAL A 125 -9.13 5.95 7.24
N MET A 126 -7.90 5.81 6.79
CA MET A 126 -6.75 5.50 7.63
C MET A 126 -5.66 6.55 7.45
N ALA A 127 -4.95 6.86 8.54
CA ALA A 127 -3.88 7.83 8.51
C ALA A 127 -2.54 7.16 8.19
N LEU A 128 -1.93 7.53 7.07
CA LEU A 128 -0.55 7.15 6.75
C LEU A 128 0.44 7.99 7.58
N PRO A 129 1.57 7.43 7.97
CA PRO A 129 2.59 8.16 8.72
C PRO A 129 3.16 9.34 7.93
N ALA A 130 3.35 10.46 8.62
CA ALA A 130 4.11 11.58 8.10
C ALA A 130 5.54 11.53 8.63
N TYR A 131 6.52 11.95 7.81
CA TYR A 131 7.93 11.99 8.19
C TYR A 131 8.61 13.24 7.64
N ALA A 132 9.78 13.59 8.21
CA ALA A 132 10.65 14.63 7.67
C ALA A 132 11.61 14.01 6.64
N HIS A 133 11.72 14.58 5.45
CA HIS A 133 12.53 14.02 4.35
C HIS A 133 14.02 13.83 4.69
N ASP A 134 14.54 14.65 5.59
CA ASP A 134 15.93 14.58 6.06
C ASP A 134 16.09 13.79 7.39
N GLY A 135 14.99 13.18 7.89
CA GLY A 135 14.94 12.51 9.18
C GLY A 135 14.90 13.45 10.38
N LYS A 136 14.75 14.76 10.18
CA LYS A 136 14.80 15.80 11.24
C LYS A 136 13.79 16.91 10.96
N GLY A 137 13.39 17.60 12.01
CA GLY A 137 12.59 18.82 11.89
C GLY A 137 11.11 18.59 11.55
N LYS A 138 10.56 19.43 10.68
CA LYS A 138 9.13 19.43 10.34
C LYS A 138 8.79 18.25 9.43
N LEU A 139 7.66 17.59 9.73
CA LEU A 139 7.09 16.55 8.87
C LEU A 139 6.63 17.19 7.56
N ASP A 140 7.18 16.75 6.44
CA ASP A 140 6.96 17.32 5.11
C ASP A 140 6.76 16.25 4.01
N ARG A 141 6.65 14.99 4.41
CA ARG A 141 6.38 13.85 3.52
C ARG A 141 5.34 12.93 4.16
N THR A 142 4.67 12.17 3.31
CA THR A 142 3.77 11.07 3.69
C THR A 142 4.38 9.76 3.24
N ALA A 143 4.48 8.79 4.14
CA ALA A 143 4.85 7.43 3.79
C ALA A 143 3.73 6.80 2.97
N ALA A 144 4.03 6.39 1.75
CA ALA A 144 3.07 5.68 0.91
C ALA A 144 2.87 4.25 1.45
N GLN A 145 1.64 3.74 1.42
CA GLN A 145 1.45 2.31 1.63
C GLN A 145 1.81 1.55 0.35
N SER A 146 2.31 0.34 0.48
CA SER A 146 2.79 -0.46 -0.64
C SER A 146 2.39 -1.93 -0.57
N GLU A 147 1.74 -2.40 0.50
CA GLU A 147 1.15 -3.73 0.56
C GLU A 147 0.23 -3.84 1.78
N LEU A 148 -0.77 -4.72 1.68
CA LEU A 148 -1.74 -5.00 2.73
C LEU A 148 -1.93 -6.51 2.91
N ARG A 149 -1.91 -6.99 4.15
CA ARG A 149 -2.23 -8.38 4.49
C ARG A 149 -3.34 -8.44 5.53
N ALA A 150 -4.52 -8.92 5.16
CA ALA A 150 -5.64 -9.07 6.09
C ALA A 150 -5.36 -10.14 7.15
N LEU A 151 -5.69 -9.86 8.41
CA LEU A 151 -5.57 -10.75 9.56
C LEU A 151 -6.91 -11.37 9.95
N ASP A 152 -7.98 -10.63 9.78
CA ASP A 152 -9.36 -11.05 10.04
C ASP A 152 -10.37 -10.15 9.30
N GLY A 153 -11.59 -10.05 9.76
CA GLY A 153 -12.65 -9.26 9.13
C GLY A 153 -12.55 -7.75 9.33
N HIS A 154 -11.63 -7.25 10.18
CA HIS A 154 -11.47 -5.82 10.49
C HIS A 154 -10.03 -5.37 10.73
N ARG A 155 -9.06 -6.30 10.91
CA ARG A 155 -7.65 -5.97 11.10
C ARG A 155 -6.80 -6.43 9.93
N PHE A 156 -5.77 -5.64 9.64
CA PHE A 156 -4.78 -5.96 8.61
C PHE A 156 -3.42 -5.36 8.94
N LEU A 157 -2.38 -5.95 8.39
CA LEU A 157 -1.05 -5.36 8.34
C LEU A 157 -0.95 -4.48 7.11
N LEU A 158 -0.24 -3.36 7.25
CA LEU A 158 0.01 -2.40 6.18
C LEU A 158 1.50 -2.08 6.13
N LEU A 159 2.11 -2.27 4.98
CA LEU A 159 3.49 -1.85 4.74
C LEU A 159 3.49 -0.40 4.26
N ALA A 160 4.19 0.47 4.98
CA ALA A 160 4.30 1.89 4.63
C ALA A 160 5.78 2.32 4.59
N ARG A 161 6.15 3.12 3.57
CA ARG A 161 7.54 3.43 3.31
C ARG A 161 7.77 4.83 2.72
N ASP A 162 8.99 5.33 2.89
CA ASP A 162 9.57 6.35 2.00
C ASP A 162 10.02 5.71 0.68
N GLY A 163 10.41 6.54 -0.28
CA GLY A 163 10.94 6.12 -1.58
C GLY A 163 12.46 6.29 -1.65
N ASN A 164 13.20 6.02 -0.57
CA ASN A 164 14.66 6.17 -0.53
C ASN A 164 15.35 4.82 -0.29
N GLY A 165 16.55 4.65 -0.85
CA GLY A 165 17.33 3.43 -0.72
C GLY A 165 17.97 2.99 -2.03
N LEU A 166 18.44 1.75 -2.08
CA LEU A 166 19.01 1.17 -3.30
C LEU A 166 17.92 1.04 -4.37
N GLY A 167 18.14 1.64 -5.52
CA GLY A 167 17.18 1.78 -6.61
C GLY A 167 16.83 3.24 -6.89
N LYS A 168 16.88 4.10 -5.88
CA LYS A 168 16.64 5.52 -5.99
C LYS A 168 17.92 6.30 -6.33
N ASP A 169 17.82 7.23 -7.26
CA ASP A 169 18.89 8.17 -7.54
C ASP A 169 19.08 9.18 -6.39
N GLY A 170 20.34 9.52 -6.08
CA GLY A 170 20.70 10.46 -5.04
C GLY A 170 21.14 9.79 -3.74
N ASP A 171 21.31 10.59 -2.70
CA ASP A 171 21.81 10.18 -1.38
C ASP A 171 20.87 10.59 -0.22
N ASP A 172 19.60 10.85 -0.53
CA ASP A 172 18.58 11.14 0.46
C ASP A 172 18.52 10.02 1.52
N PRO A 173 18.42 10.36 2.82
CA PRO A 173 18.42 9.35 3.86
C PRO A 173 17.14 8.49 3.82
N ILE A 174 17.30 7.21 4.14
CA ILE A 174 16.17 6.31 4.40
C ILE A 174 15.64 6.63 5.79
N VAL A 175 14.38 7.09 5.91
CA VAL A 175 13.86 7.66 7.16
C VAL A 175 12.58 6.98 7.65
N TYR A 176 11.87 6.28 6.78
CA TYR A 176 10.63 5.60 7.16
C TYR A 176 10.36 4.33 6.35
N LYS A 177 10.36 3.18 7.00
CA LYS A 177 9.83 1.91 6.48
C LYS A 177 9.32 1.08 7.66
N SER A 178 8.02 0.85 7.73
CA SER A 178 7.40 0.15 8.86
C SER A 178 6.20 -0.68 8.42
N VAL A 179 5.93 -1.74 9.20
CA VAL A 179 4.66 -2.45 9.14
C VAL A 179 3.76 -1.94 10.25
N LEU A 180 2.56 -1.53 9.87
CA LEU A 180 1.52 -1.04 10.77
C LEU A 180 0.48 -2.14 10.99
N LEU A 181 -0.05 -2.23 12.20
CA LEU A 181 -1.30 -2.93 12.48
C LEU A 181 -2.43 -1.92 12.41
N VAL A 182 -3.38 -2.16 11.52
CA VAL A 182 -4.55 -1.29 11.31
C VAL A 182 -5.82 -2.02 11.71
N ASP A 183 -6.71 -1.33 12.43
CA ASP A 183 -8.02 -1.83 12.86
C ASP A 183 -9.12 -0.84 12.46
N VAL A 184 -10.10 -1.33 11.71
CA VAL A 184 -11.25 -0.53 11.24
C VAL A 184 -12.51 -0.71 12.08
N ALA A 185 -12.49 -1.53 13.14
CA ALA A 185 -13.67 -1.90 13.91
C ALA A 185 -14.44 -0.69 14.49
N ASP A 186 -13.70 0.32 14.99
CA ASP A 186 -14.28 1.52 15.58
C ASP A 186 -14.26 2.73 14.61
N ALA A 187 -13.77 2.55 13.38
CA ALA A 187 -13.69 3.63 12.40
C ALA A 187 -15.08 3.99 11.83
N THR A 188 -15.26 5.27 11.47
CA THR A 188 -16.49 5.69 10.80
C THR A 188 -16.60 5.04 9.42
N ASN A 189 -17.64 4.22 9.22
CA ASN A 189 -17.93 3.64 7.91
C ASN A 189 -18.57 4.70 6.99
N LEU A 190 -17.89 5.03 5.91
CA LEU A 190 -18.31 6.01 4.91
C LEU A 190 -19.09 5.39 3.74
N ALA A 191 -19.32 4.06 3.74
CA ALA A 191 -20.08 3.38 2.69
C ALA A 191 -21.47 4.03 2.52
N GLU A 192 -21.94 4.14 1.26
CA GLU A 192 -23.20 4.75 0.86
C GLU A 192 -23.34 6.27 1.16
N SER A 193 -22.34 6.88 1.82
CA SER A 193 -22.35 8.32 2.11
C SER A 193 -21.90 9.16 0.90
N ALA A 194 -22.02 10.50 1.02
CA ALA A 194 -21.48 11.43 0.04
C ALA A 194 -19.94 11.34 -0.12
N TYR A 195 -19.25 10.77 0.86
CA TYR A 195 -17.82 10.52 0.83
C TYR A 195 -17.42 9.30 -0.02
N GLU A 196 -18.37 8.47 -0.41
CA GLU A 196 -18.20 7.35 -1.33
C GLU A 196 -18.85 7.60 -2.68
N THR A 197 -20.12 8.04 -2.67
CA THR A 197 -20.94 8.19 -3.86
C THR A 197 -20.65 9.48 -4.64
N GLY A 198 -19.81 10.36 -4.09
CA GLY A 198 -19.40 11.63 -4.67
C GLY A 198 -17.94 11.93 -4.38
N THR A 199 -17.54 13.18 -4.61
CA THR A 199 -16.18 13.67 -4.38
C THR A 199 -16.09 14.59 -3.15
N ALA A 200 -16.98 14.40 -2.17
CA ALA A 200 -16.92 15.15 -0.91
C ALA A 200 -15.61 14.81 -0.17
N SER A 201 -14.87 15.86 0.23
CA SER A 201 -13.65 15.71 1.00
C SER A 201 -13.95 15.32 2.46
N VAL A 202 -13.12 14.44 3.01
CA VAL A 202 -13.14 14.09 4.45
C VAL A 202 -12.46 15.14 5.33
N LEU A 203 -11.70 16.07 4.73
CA LEU A 203 -11.00 17.11 5.46
C LEU A 203 -11.97 18.19 5.98
N ALA A 204 -11.72 18.67 7.19
CA ALA A 204 -12.44 19.82 7.78
C ALA A 204 -12.05 21.11 7.06
N ASP A 205 -10.79 21.24 6.66
CA ASP A 205 -10.23 22.36 5.90
C ASP A 205 -9.37 21.82 4.74
N PRO A 206 -9.52 22.34 3.51
CA PRO A 206 -8.75 21.85 2.35
C PRO A 206 -7.24 22.13 2.44
N THR A 207 -6.77 22.92 3.40
CA THR A 207 -5.35 23.22 3.62
C THR A 207 -4.75 22.47 4.81
N ASP A 208 -5.59 21.75 5.59
CA ASP A 208 -5.18 20.97 6.77
C ASP A 208 -5.51 19.49 6.57
N THR A 209 -4.81 18.63 7.29
CA THR A 209 -5.05 17.19 7.32
C THR A 209 -6.09 16.75 8.35
N ALA A 210 -6.61 17.68 9.16
CA ALA A 210 -7.64 17.37 10.13
C ALA A 210 -8.92 16.86 9.45
N LEU A 211 -9.45 15.74 9.93
CA LEU A 211 -10.70 15.19 9.46
C LEU A 211 -11.88 15.99 10.00
N LYS A 212 -13.01 15.92 9.32
CA LYS A 212 -14.27 16.42 9.83
C LYS A 212 -14.63 15.73 11.15
N PRO A 213 -15.29 16.45 12.10
CA PRO A 213 -15.54 15.92 13.45
C PRO A 213 -16.32 14.61 13.51
N GLU A 214 -17.17 14.36 12.51
CA GLU A 214 -17.97 13.14 12.40
C GLU A 214 -17.19 11.91 11.86
N ILE A 215 -15.93 12.10 11.44
CA ILE A 215 -15.13 11.04 10.83
C ILE A 215 -14.03 10.60 11.79
N MET A 216 -14.17 9.40 12.34
CA MET A 216 -13.12 8.72 13.09
C MET A 216 -12.32 7.82 12.15
N PRO A 217 -11.00 8.05 12.01
CA PRO A 217 -10.16 7.18 11.17
C PRO A 217 -9.94 5.81 11.81
N ALA A 218 -9.49 4.86 11.01
CA ALA A 218 -9.03 3.57 11.51
C ALA A 218 -7.86 3.76 12.50
N ARG A 219 -7.83 2.92 13.53
CA ARG A 219 -6.70 2.88 14.45
C ARG A 219 -5.50 2.27 13.74
N SER A 220 -4.32 2.85 13.94
CA SER A 220 -3.07 2.39 13.34
C SER A 220 -1.93 2.49 14.34
N ASP A 221 -1.25 1.37 14.60
CA ASP A 221 -0.11 1.27 15.51
C ASP A 221 1.10 0.69 14.74
N GLU A 222 2.30 1.20 14.98
CA GLU A 222 3.52 0.61 14.42
C GLU A 222 3.78 -0.76 15.07
N LEU A 223 3.79 -1.82 14.27
CA LEU A 223 4.08 -3.19 14.71
C LEU A 223 5.57 -3.52 14.56
N LEU A 224 6.19 -3.10 13.47
CA LEU A 224 7.58 -3.41 13.15
C LEU A 224 8.22 -2.24 12.40
N ASN A 225 9.38 -1.80 12.90
CA ASN A 225 10.23 -0.82 12.21
C ASN A 225 11.33 -1.56 11.43
N LEU A 226 11.29 -1.47 10.09
CA LEU A 226 12.29 -2.12 9.24
C LEU A 226 13.66 -1.44 9.29
N LEU A 227 13.75 -0.22 9.86
CA LEU A 227 15.00 0.53 9.95
C LEU A 227 15.79 0.24 11.24
N ASP A 228 15.40 -0.79 12.01
CA ASP A 228 16.15 -1.23 13.18
C ASP A 228 17.55 -1.70 12.78
N ARG A 229 18.56 -0.89 13.09
CA ARG A 229 19.96 -1.11 12.67
C ARG A 229 20.55 -2.44 13.14
N PRO A 230 20.35 -2.89 14.39
CA PRO A 230 20.75 -4.22 14.84
C PRO A 230 20.15 -5.37 14.01
N GLN A 231 18.89 -5.27 13.63
CA GLN A 231 18.23 -6.30 12.80
C GLN A 231 18.73 -6.26 11.36
N LEU A 232 18.85 -5.08 10.77
CA LEU A 232 19.41 -4.91 9.42
C LEU A 232 20.85 -5.46 9.33
N ALA A 233 21.69 -5.17 10.32
CA ALA A 233 23.06 -5.66 10.35
C ALA A 233 23.15 -7.20 10.37
N ARG A 234 22.19 -7.90 11.00
CA ARG A 234 22.12 -9.37 10.96
C ARG A 234 21.81 -9.89 9.55
N ALA A 235 21.07 -9.12 8.76
CA ALA A 235 20.77 -9.43 7.36
C ALA A 235 21.86 -8.94 6.38
N GLY A 236 22.95 -8.34 6.90
CA GLY A 236 24.01 -7.74 6.08
C GLY A 236 23.58 -6.44 5.39
N LEU A 237 22.56 -5.75 5.95
CA LEU A 237 22.00 -4.53 5.40
C LEU A 237 22.37 -3.30 6.26
N ASP A 238 22.41 -2.14 5.60
CA ASP A 238 22.64 -0.84 6.23
C ASP A 238 21.79 0.27 5.60
N LEU A 239 21.89 1.48 6.14
CA LEU A 239 21.13 2.68 5.72
C LEU A 239 22.06 3.79 5.20
N ASP A 240 23.28 3.46 4.76
CA ASP A 240 24.30 4.45 4.38
C ASP A 240 24.17 4.85 2.90
N THR A 241 23.16 5.67 2.58
CA THR A 241 22.95 6.22 1.24
C THR A 241 24.13 7.06 0.74
N LYS A 242 24.92 7.68 1.64
CA LYS A 242 26.06 8.53 1.29
C LYS A 242 27.25 7.74 0.72
N ARG A 243 27.28 6.44 0.96
CA ARG A 243 28.26 5.54 0.35
C ARG A 243 27.94 5.25 -1.13
N GLY A 244 26.78 5.68 -1.61
CA GLY A 244 26.27 5.35 -2.94
C GLY A 244 25.75 3.91 -3.04
N PRO A 245 25.33 3.46 -4.24
CA PRO A 245 24.78 2.13 -4.45
C PRO A 245 25.78 1.03 -4.08
N HIS A 246 25.40 0.13 -3.17
CA HIS A 246 26.19 -1.02 -2.76
C HIS A 246 25.31 -2.17 -2.27
N ALA A 247 25.81 -3.39 -2.28
CA ALA A 247 25.04 -4.59 -1.96
C ALA A 247 24.44 -4.64 -0.56
N GLY A 248 24.96 -3.87 0.41
CA GLY A 248 24.43 -3.77 1.77
C GLY A 248 23.35 -2.71 1.94
N LEU A 249 23.16 -1.78 0.99
CA LEU A 249 22.18 -0.72 1.13
C LEU A 249 20.76 -1.29 1.06
N LEU A 250 19.90 -0.87 2.00
CA LEU A 250 18.49 -1.23 2.01
C LEU A 250 17.80 -0.72 0.74
N SER A 251 17.02 -1.57 0.07
CA SER A 251 16.27 -1.21 -1.15
C SER A 251 15.24 -0.11 -0.88
N GLU A 252 14.92 0.68 -1.91
CA GLU A 252 13.92 1.73 -1.81
C GLU A 252 12.50 1.17 -1.71
N LYS A 253 12.15 0.18 -2.55
CA LYS A 253 10.81 -0.36 -2.71
C LYS A 253 10.64 -1.68 -1.96
N TRP A 254 10.05 -1.64 -0.80
CA TRP A 254 9.54 -2.81 -0.07
C TRP A 254 8.04 -2.87 -0.32
N GLU A 255 7.58 -3.83 -1.13
CA GLU A 255 6.24 -3.82 -1.75
C GLU A 255 5.55 -5.19 -1.72
N ALA A 256 6.15 -6.19 -1.11
CA ALA A 256 5.53 -7.50 -0.93
C ALA A 256 5.50 -7.87 0.55
N MET A 257 4.39 -8.46 1.00
CA MET A 257 4.24 -8.91 2.38
C MET A 257 3.36 -10.15 2.47
N ASP A 258 3.77 -11.13 3.27
CA ASP A 258 2.92 -12.28 3.60
C ASP A 258 3.15 -12.73 5.05
N VAL A 259 2.17 -13.46 5.59
CA VAL A 259 2.17 -13.98 6.96
C VAL A 259 1.92 -15.47 6.93
N LEU A 260 2.86 -16.24 7.49
CA LEU A 260 2.79 -17.68 7.58
C LEU A 260 2.83 -18.14 9.05
N PRO A 261 2.12 -19.20 9.45
CA PRO A 261 2.29 -19.79 10.78
C PRO A 261 3.74 -20.25 10.99
N ALA A 262 4.33 -19.95 12.15
CA ALA A 262 5.69 -20.39 12.47
C ALA A 262 5.80 -21.90 12.72
N LEU A 263 4.65 -22.58 12.93
CA LEU A 263 4.53 -24.03 13.19
C LEU A 263 5.43 -24.52 14.34
N ASP A 264 5.70 -23.67 15.34
CA ASP A 264 6.44 -24.04 16.54
C ASP A 264 5.47 -24.48 17.64
N PRO A 265 5.47 -25.78 18.06
CA PRO A 265 4.55 -26.26 19.09
C PRO A 265 4.72 -25.57 20.45
N ARG A 266 5.89 -24.97 20.74
CA ARG A 266 6.16 -24.23 21.97
C ARG A 266 5.61 -22.81 21.94
N HIS A 267 5.38 -22.30 20.75
CA HIS A 267 4.88 -20.94 20.47
C HIS A 267 3.85 -20.99 19.33
N PRO A 268 2.66 -21.59 19.58
CA PRO A 268 1.71 -21.89 18.51
C PRO A 268 1.08 -20.65 17.84
N ASN A 269 1.17 -19.49 18.51
CA ASN A 269 0.65 -18.22 17.99
C ASN A 269 1.70 -17.39 17.25
N ASP A 270 2.94 -17.90 17.16
CA ASP A 270 3.97 -17.19 16.40
C ASP A 270 3.75 -17.33 14.90
N VAL A 271 4.06 -16.27 14.21
CA VAL A 271 4.04 -16.18 12.74
C VAL A 271 5.40 -15.78 12.20
N LEU A 272 5.62 -16.12 10.94
CA LEU A 272 6.69 -15.58 10.12
C LEU A 272 6.07 -14.49 9.23
N LEU A 273 6.52 -13.27 9.41
CA LEU A 273 6.21 -12.14 8.55
C LEU A 273 7.31 -12.03 7.50
N LEU A 274 6.95 -12.19 6.23
CA LEU A 274 7.83 -12.08 5.09
C LEU A 274 7.61 -10.71 4.44
N ILE A 275 8.71 -9.99 4.14
CA ILE A 275 8.64 -8.67 3.49
C ILE A 275 9.66 -8.69 2.37
N GLY A 276 9.19 -8.50 1.13
CA GLY A 276 10.02 -8.51 -0.09
C GLY A 276 10.13 -7.13 -0.72
N ASN A 277 11.23 -6.88 -1.43
CA ASN A 277 11.37 -5.68 -2.24
C ASN A 277 11.06 -5.94 -3.71
N ASP A 278 10.55 -4.93 -4.39
CA ASP A 278 10.64 -4.79 -5.84
C ASP A 278 12.01 -4.20 -6.20
N ASN A 279 12.66 -4.74 -7.22
CA ASN A 279 13.97 -4.31 -7.68
C ASN A 279 13.93 -3.41 -8.92
N ASP A 280 12.74 -3.08 -9.43
CA ASP A 280 12.54 -2.27 -10.66
C ASP A 280 13.35 -2.78 -11.87
N PHE A 281 13.66 -4.07 -11.92
CA PHE A 281 14.56 -4.67 -12.93
C PHE A 281 15.95 -4.03 -12.97
N ILE A 282 16.39 -3.40 -11.90
CA ILE A 282 17.72 -2.78 -11.80
C ILE A 282 18.76 -3.87 -11.62
N ALA A 283 19.42 -4.24 -12.70
CA ALA A 283 20.47 -5.25 -12.71
C ALA A 283 21.52 -4.94 -13.79
N ARG A 284 22.78 -5.32 -13.50
CA ARG A 284 23.91 -5.12 -14.44
C ARG A 284 23.74 -5.93 -15.72
N HIS A 285 23.06 -7.06 -15.63
CA HIS A 285 22.92 -8.02 -16.72
C HIS A 285 21.48 -8.46 -16.88
N CYS A 286 20.60 -7.54 -17.22
CA CYS A 286 19.21 -7.86 -17.52
C CYS A 286 18.88 -7.61 -18.99
N ARG A 287 17.80 -8.24 -19.47
CA ARG A 287 17.19 -7.93 -20.76
C ARG A 287 15.68 -7.80 -20.60
N MET A 288 15.15 -6.66 -20.98
CA MET A 288 13.72 -6.38 -20.98
C MET A 288 13.28 -6.03 -22.41
N GLN A 289 12.29 -6.74 -22.93
CA GLN A 289 11.81 -6.61 -24.31
C GLN A 289 12.94 -6.67 -25.37
N GLY A 290 13.97 -7.49 -25.11
CA GLY A 290 15.11 -7.66 -26.01
C GLY A 290 16.21 -6.59 -25.88
N GLN A 291 16.02 -5.57 -25.07
CA GLN A 291 17.04 -4.54 -24.78
C GLN A 291 17.78 -4.85 -23.48
N ALA A 292 19.05 -4.47 -23.40
CA ALA A 292 19.84 -4.56 -22.18
C ALA A 292 19.38 -3.49 -21.18
N CYS A 293 19.30 -3.83 -19.90
CA CYS A 293 18.97 -2.88 -18.83
C CYS A 293 20.21 -2.10 -18.36
N ASP A 294 21.39 -2.75 -18.40
CA ASP A 294 22.72 -2.19 -18.15
C ASP A 294 22.82 -1.16 -17.00
N SER A 295 22.25 -1.50 -15.84
CA SER A 295 22.43 -0.70 -14.63
C SER A 295 23.90 -0.75 -14.14
N PRO A 296 24.41 0.32 -13.51
CA PRO A 296 25.75 0.31 -12.90
C PRO A 296 25.86 -0.59 -11.67
N TYR A 297 24.75 -1.06 -11.10
CA TYR A 297 24.69 -1.94 -9.93
C TYR A 297 23.50 -2.89 -10.02
N ASP A 298 23.51 -3.91 -9.15
CA ASP A 298 22.40 -4.84 -8.97
C ASP A 298 21.58 -4.45 -7.76
N ASN A 299 20.25 -4.38 -7.92
CA ASN A 299 19.27 -4.32 -6.82
C ASN A 299 18.57 -5.67 -6.76
N ASP A 300 19.16 -6.63 -6.04
CA ASP A 300 18.63 -7.98 -5.96
C ASP A 300 17.30 -8.02 -5.20
N ASN A 301 16.40 -8.91 -5.61
CA ASN A 301 15.22 -9.23 -4.83
C ASN A 301 15.63 -9.88 -3.51
N ARG A 302 15.09 -9.40 -2.42
CA ARG A 302 15.36 -9.85 -1.05
C ARG A 302 14.06 -10.06 -0.30
N VAL A 303 14.08 -11.02 0.60
CA VAL A 303 12.98 -11.25 1.54
C VAL A 303 13.54 -11.18 2.95
N LEU A 304 13.06 -10.23 3.73
CA LEU A 304 13.27 -10.19 5.17
C LEU A 304 12.21 -11.05 5.85
N VAL A 305 12.64 -11.88 6.80
CA VAL A 305 11.75 -12.76 7.55
C VAL A 305 11.85 -12.41 9.03
N TYR A 306 10.72 -12.02 9.61
CA TYR A 306 10.59 -11.71 11.02
C TYR A 306 9.71 -12.75 11.69
N ARG A 307 10.14 -13.28 12.84
CA ARG A 307 9.30 -14.09 13.71
C ARG A 307 8.69 -13.19 14.77
N LEU A 308 7.38 -13.20 14.90
CA LEU A 308 6.64 -12.39 15.87
C LEU A 308 5.34 -13.07 16.29
N THR A 309 4.79 -12.65 17.42
CA THR A 309 3.44 -12.99 17.85
C THR A 309 2.53 -11.81 17.51
N LEU A 310 1.47 -12.05 16.73
CA LEU A 310 0.49 -11.01 16.42
C LEU A 310 -0.37 -10.71 17.67
N PRO A 311 -0.69 -9.44 17.95
CA PRO A 311 -1.50 -9.03 19.09
C PRO A 311 -2.99 -9.39 18.94
#